data_c457622b5692ac34e606fa5bc6b74698
#
_entry.id   c457622b5692ac34e606fa5bc6b74698
#
_cell.length_a   1.000
_cell.length_b   1.000
_cell.length_c   1.000
_cell.angle_alpha   90.00
_cell.angle_beta   90.00
_cell.angle_gamma   90.00
#
_symmetry.space_group_name_H-M   'P 1'
#
loop_
_entity.id
_entity.type
_entity.pdbx_description
1 polymer ?
#
loop_
_entity_poly.entity_id
_entity_poly.type
_entity_poly.pdbx_seq_one_letter_code
_entity_poly.pdbx_strand_id
1 'polypeptide(L)'
;MTIGHFFLVRFFLLAGTGCGRYSSHMKQTIVSLDLEGVLVPEIWIAVAEKTGIEALRRTTRDEPDYDLLMRSRLDIMRENDLKLSDIQDVIGSMSPLDGAKDFLDELRAQTQVVILSDTFVQFANPLMRQLDWPVIFCNHLEVSDDVVVNYHLRQSDQKRQSVVAFKSLNFEVIAAGDSYNDTNMLTEANHGILFRAPENIQSGFPQFPAVSEFNELMRLIEDRL
;
A
#
# COMPACT_ATOMS: atom_id res chain seq x y z
N MET A 1 40.74 46.58 -41.14
CA MET A 1 40.22 45.62 -42.10
C MET A 1 39.87 44.35 -41.33
N THR A 2 38.63 44.17 -40.97
CA THR A 2 38.17 42.91 -40.37
C THR A 2 36.72 42.74 -40.72
N ILE A 3 36.44 41.73 -41.50
CA ILE A 3 35.15 41.44 -42.13
C ILE A 3 34.30 40.64 -41.12
N GLY A 4 33.19 41.22 -40.74
CA GLY A 4 32.19 40.52 -39.92
C GLY A 4 31.31 39.58 -40.74
N HIS A 5 31.24 38.32 -40.32
CA HIS A 5 30.33 37.35 -40.86
C HIS A 5 29.00 37.45 -40.10
N PHE A 6 27.95 37.91 -40.78
CA PHE A 6 26.56 37.81 -40.34
C PHE A 6 26.05 36.40 -40.63
N PHE A 7 25.75 35.63 -39.58
CA PHE A 7 25.01 34.40 -39.73
C PHE A 7 23.50 34.72 -39.76
N LEU A 8 22.91 34.55 -40.94
CA LEU A 8 21.46 34.69 -41.15
C LEU A 8 20.78 33.39 -40.75
N VAL A 9 20.15 33.36 -39.56
CA VAL A 9 19.31 32.25 -39.14
C VAL A 9 17.97 32.38 -39.85
N ARG A 10 17.71 31.51 -40.83
CA ARG A 10 16.40 31.37 -41.50
C ARG A 10 15.46 30.62 -40.52
N PHE A 11 14.49 31.36 -39.99
CA PHE A 11 13.31 30.76 -39.35
C PHE A 11 12.44 30.12 -40.44
N PHE A 12 12.39 28.80 -40.48
CA PHE A 12 11.33 28.08 -41.19
C PHE A 12 10.08 28.04 -40.32
N LEU A 13 9.11 28.87 -40.66
CA LEU A 13 7.74 28.69 -40.15
C LEU A 13 7.13 27.47 -40.87
N LEU A 14 7.15 26.35 -40.23
CA LEU A 14 6.27 25.23 -40.57
C LEU A 14 4.91 25.46 -39.86
N ALA A 15 4.00 26.10 -40.57
CA ALA A 15 2.58 26.04 -40.24
C ALA A 15 2.08 24.64 -40.58
N GLY A 16 2.18 23.74 -39.61
CA GLY A 16 1.60 22.40 -39.61
C GLY A 16 0.43 22.39 -38.65
N THR A 17 -0.78 22.64 -39.13
CA THR A 17 -2.03 22.36 -38.41
C THR A 17 -2.20 20.87 -38.22
N GLY A 18 -1.63 20.37 -37.19
CA GLY A 18 -1.84 19.04 -36.66
C GLY A 18 -2.13 19.17 -35.18
N CYS A 19 -3.33 19.62 -34.82
CA CYS A 19 -3.90 19.35 -33.51
C CYS A 19 -4.07 17.82 -33.45
N GLY A 20 -2.99 17.14 -33.09
CA GLY A 20 -3.06 15.73 -32.75
C GLY A 20 -4.10 15.60 -31.64
N ARG A 21 -5.25 15.02 -31.99
CA ARG A 21 -6.20 14.54 -30.99
C ARG A 21 -5.38 13.60 -30.10
N TYR A 22 -4.98 14.08 -28.94
CA TYR A 22 -4.59 13.18 -27.87
C TYR A 22 -5.76 12.23 -27.72
N SER A 23 -5.53 10.97 -28.05
CA SER A 23 -6.51 9.90 -27.86
C SER A 23 -6.91 9.95 -26.39
N SER A 24 -8.15 10.31 -26.09
CA SER A 24 -8.68 10.56 -24.77
C SER A 24 -8.86 9.27 -23.94
N HIS A 25 -8.19 8.16 -24.28
CA HIS A 25 -8.57 6.84 -23.78
C HIS A 25 -7.45 5.96 -23.25
N MET A 26 -6.24 6.46 -23.02
CA MET A 26 -5.26 5.67 -22.26
C MET A 26 -5.00 6.37 -20.93
N LYS A 27 -5.78 6.02 -19.92
CA LYS A 27 -5.45 6.35 -18.53
C LYS A 27 -4.24 5.51 -18.13
N GLN A 28 -3.31 6.11 -17.42
CA GLN A 28 -2.28 5.34 -16.75
C GLN A 28 -2.90 4.56 -15.60
N THR A 29 -2.43 3.34 -15.40
CA THR A 29 -2.89 2.50 -14.30
C THR A 29 -1.98 2.66 -13.09
N ILE A 30 -2.56 2.66 -11.91
CA ILE A 30 -1.87 2.55 -10.63
C ILE A 30 -2.43 1.35 -9.86
N VAL A 31 -1.56 0.50 -9.34
CA VAL A 31 -1.94 -0.63 -8.51
C VAL A 31 -1.75 -0.28 -7.06
N SER A 32 -2.81 -0.40 -6.27
CA SER A 32 -2.84 -0.19 -4.83
C SER A 32 -2.92 -1.52 -4.11
N LEU A 33 -1.91 -1.85 -3.30
CA LEU A 33 -1.85 -3.11 -2.55
C LEU A 33 -1.95 -2.84 -1.06
N ASP A 34 -2.67 -3.68 -0.30
CA ASP A 34 -2.44 -3.75 1.12
C ASP A 34 -1.05 -4.34 1.43
N LEU A 35 -0.57 -4.16 2.64
CA LEU A 35 0.73 -4.67 3.08
C LEU A 35 0.60 -6.01 3.80
N GLU A 36 -0.10 -6.00 4.96
CA GLU A 36 -0.25 -7.16 5.83
C GLU A 36 -1.27 -8.15 5.22
N GLY A 37 -0.97 -9.44 5.21
CA GLY A 37 -1.80 -10.45 4.53
C GLY A 37 -1.59 -10.51 3.00
N VAL A 38 -1.05 -9.47 2.37
CA VAL A 38 -0.76 -9.40 0.93
C VAL A 38 0.73 -9.58 0.65
N LEU A 39 1.59 -8.75 1.21
CA LEU A 39 3.04 -8.78 0.96
C LEU A 39 3.85 -9.28 2.16
N VAL A 40 3.35 -9.08 3.37
CA VAL A 40 4.02 -9.47 4.62
C VAL A 40 3.02 -10.14 5.56
N PRO A 41 3.48 -10.94 6.54
CA PRO A 41 2.62 -11.47 7.60
C PRO A 41 2.06 -10.34 8.49
N GLU A 42 1.00 -10.67 9.24
CA GLU A 42 0.39 -9.79 10.25
C GLU A 42 1.39 -9.41 11.35
N ILE A 43 1.72 -8.14 11.45
CA ILE A 43 2.77 -7.62 12.37
C ILE A 43 2.39 -7.88 13.82
N TRP A 44 1.17 -7.55 14.24
CA TRP A 44 0.76 -7.72 15.64
C TRP A 44 0.66 -9.17 16.09
N ILE A 45 0.35 -10.08 15.16
CA ILE A 45 0.39 -11.52 15.44
C ILE A 45 1.84 -11.96 15.69
N ALA A 46 2.77 -11.53 14.84
CA ALA A 46 4.19 -11.84 15.01
C ALA A 46 4.74 -11.26 16.32
N VAL A 47 4.36 -10.04 16.70
CA VAL A 47 4.73 -9.42 17.98
C VAL A 47 4.17 -10.22 19.16
N ALA A 48 2.89 -10.63 19.12
CA ALA A 48 2.28 -11.45 20.16
C ALA A 48 3.02 -12.78 20.36
N GLU A 49 3.35 -13.47 19.27
CA GLU A 49 4.07 -14.75 19.29
C GLU A 49 5.48 -14.61 19.87
N LYS A 50 6.21 -13.58 19.45
CA LYS A 50 7.60 -13.39 19.87
C LYS A 50 7.73 -12.92 21.31
N THR A 51 6.82 -12.07 21.76
CA THR A 51 6.82 -11.51 23.12
C THR A 51 6.09 -12.40 24.14
N GLY A 52 5.26 -13.34 23.68
CA GLY A 52 4.37 -14.14 24.51
C GLY A 52 3.18 -13.35 25.09
N ILE A 53 2.93 -12.15 24.59
CA ILE A 53 1.81 -11.28 25.02
C ILE A 53 0.60 -11.58 24.14
N GLU A 54 -0.16 -12.62 24.47
CA GLU A 54 -1.28 -13.12 23.66
C GLU A 54 -2.36 -12.06 23.38
N ALA A 55 -2.54 -11.10 24.29
CA ALA A 55 -3.51 -10.02 24.12
C ALA A 55 -3.23 -9.10 22.90
N LEU A 56 -1.99 -9.06 22.39
CA LEU A 56 -1.62 -8.32 21.18
C LEU A 56 -2.06 -9.02 19.89
N ARG A 57 -2.46 -10.29 19.93
CA ARG A 57 -2.91 -11.06 18.77
C ARG A 57 -4.26 -10.57 18.19
N ARG A 58 -5.05 -9.81 18.99
CA ARG A 58 -6.32 -9.27 18.52
C ARG A 58 -6.13 -8.39 17.26
N THR A 59 -7.01 -8.59 16.29
CA THR A 59 -7.03 -7.83 15.04
C THR A 59 -8.35 -7.07 14.89
N THR A 60 -8.54 -6.35 13.78
CA THR A 60 -9.81 -5.71 13.42
C THR A 60 -10.95 -6.70 13.18
N ARG A 61 -10.65 -8.00 13.08
CA ARG A 61 -11.66 -9.08 13.03
C ARG A 61 -12.29 -9.34 14.39
N ASP A 62 -11.53 -9.10 15.48
CA ASP A 62 -11.95 -9.30 16.86
C ASP A 62 -12.51 -8.03 17.49
N GLU A 63 -11.98 -6.87 17.09
CA GLU A 63 -12.40 -5.53 17.50
C GLU A 63 -12.50 -4.62 16.28
N PRO A 64 -13.69 -4.41 15.71
CA PRO A 64 -13.88 -3.58 14.53
C PRO A 64 -13.60 -2.09 14.75
N ASP A 65 -13.71 -1.61 15.98
CA ASP A 65 -13.35 -0.24 16.33
C ASP A 65 -11.83 -0.11 16.42
N TYR A 66 -11.25 0.49 15.40
CA TYR A 66 -9.79 0.65 15.31
C TYR A 66 -9.20 1.48 16.46
N ASP A 67 -9.91 2.51 16.94
CA ASP A 67 -9.43 3.34 18.06
C ASP A 67 -9.40 2.53 19.37
N LEU A 68 -10.45 1.76 19.63
CA LEU A 68 -10.48 0.86 20.79
C LEU A 68 -9.38 -0.19 20.72
N LEU A 69 -9.17 -0.79 19.55
CA LEU A 69 -8.12 -1.78 19.32
C LEU A 69 -6.73 -1.17 19.60
N MET A 70 -6.43 0.00 19.03
CA MET A 70 -5.15 0.66 19.18
C MET A 70 -4.89 1.14 20.60
N ARG A 71 -5.90 1.71 21.29
CA ARG A 71 -5.76 2.10 22.70
C ARG A 71 -5.47 0.90 23.59
N SER A 72 -6.18 -0.22 23.37
CA SER A 72 -5.88 -1.47 24.08
C SER A 72 -4.44 -1.94 23.86
N ARG A 73 -3.92 -1.85 22.63
CA ARG A 73 -2.52 -2.18 22.31
C ARG A 73 -1.52 -1.27 23.03
N LEU A 74 -1.78 0.05 23.08
CA LEU A 74 -0.94 1.00 23.81
C LEU A 74 -0.91 0.71 25.31
N ASP A 75 -2.07 0.36 25.88
CA ASP A 75 -2.16 -0.02 27.30
C ASP A 75 -1.38 -1.32 27.58
N ILE A 76 -1.55 -2.36 26.74
CA ILE A 76 -0.81 -3.62 26.85
C ILE A 76 0.69 -3.40 26.74
N MET A 77 1.15 -2.58 25.79
CA MET A 77 2.56 -2.24 25.64
C MET A 77 3.12 -1.58 26.90
N ARG A 78 2.40 -0.61 27.45
CA ARG A 78 2.79 0.09 28.69
C ARG A 78 2.84 -0.85 29.88
N GLU A 79 1.83 -1.72 30.06
CA GLU A 79 1.74 -2.67 31.17
C GLU A 79 2.87 -3.72 31.14
N ASN A 80 3.37 -4.05 29.96
CA ASN A 80 4.44 -5.02 29.76
C ASN A 80 5.82 -4.39 29.52
N ASP A 81 5.96 -3.06 29.69
CA ASP A 81 7.17 -2.29 29.40
C ASP A 81 7.76 -2.55 27.99
N LEU A 82 6.88 -2.85 27.02
CA LEU A 82 7.26 -3.14 25.64
C LEU A 82 7.60 -1.85 24.91
N LYS A 83 8.85 -1.73 24.47
CA LYS A 83 9.38 -0.56 23.75
C LYS A 83 9.16 -0.66 22.25
N LEU A 84 9.28 0.48 21.57
CA LEU A 84 9.26 0.50 20.11
C LEU A 84 10.39 -0.36 19.51
N SER A 85 11.59 -0.28 20.08
CA SER A 85 12.74 -1.09 19.64
C SER A 85 12.47 -2.59 19.75
N ASP A 86 11.79 -3.07 20.80
CA ASP A 86 11.44 -4.49 20.92
C ASP A 86 10.53 -4.95 19.80
N ILE A 87 9.54 -4.11 19.42
CA ILE A 87 8.64 -4.40 18.30
C ILE A 87 9.40 -4.34 16.98
N GLN A 88 10.27 -3.35 16.79
CA GLN A 88 11.09 -3.24 15.59
C GLN A 88 12.05 -4.41 15.42
N ASP A 89 12.59 -4.97 16.50
CA ASP A 89 13.42 -6.18 16.47
C ASP A 89 12.62 -7.40 16.00
N VAL A 90 11.37 -7.53 16.47
CA VAL A 90 10.46 -8.57 15.96
C VAL A 90 10.23 -8.39 14.47
N ILE A 91 9.83 -7.18 14.05
CA ILE A 91 9.55 -6.88 12.64
C ILE A 91 10.80 -7.07 11.78
N GLY A 92 11.98 -6.69 12.29
CA GLY A 92 13.26 -6.92 11.62
C GLY A 92 13.61 -8.39 11.39
N SER A 93 13.04 -9.30 12.20
CA SER A 93 13.17 -10.75 12.02
C SER A 93 12.12 -11.38 11.09
N MET A 94 11.07 -10.62 10.74
CA MET A 94 10.06 -11.07 9.77
C MET A 94 10.63 -11.05 8.35
N SER A 95 10.03 -11.84 7.48
CA SER A 95 10.30 -11.81 6.04
C SER A 95 9.01 -11.53 5.28
N PRO A 96 9.08 -10.95 4.08
CA PRO A 96 7.96 -10.94 3.16
C PRO A 96 7.39 -12.35 2.94
N LEU A 97 6.13 -12.44 2.58
CA LEU A 97 5.50 -13.71 2.20
C LEU A 97 6.22 -14.31 0.99
N ASP A 98 6.24 -15.64 0.92
CA ASP A 98 6.90 -16.35 -0.17
C ASP A 98 6.37 -15.89 -1.54
N GLY A 99 7.28 -15.44 -2.40
CA GLY A 99 6.97 -14.89 -3.72
C GLY A 99 6.54 -13.41 -3.75
N ALA A 100 6.31 -12.78 -2.58
CA ALA A 100 5.84 -11.38 -2.53
C ALA A 100 6.83 -10.39 -3.13
N LYS A 101 8.14 -10.59 -2.87
CA LYS A 101 9.19 -9.71 -3.41
C LYS A 101 9.26 -9.80 -4.93
N ASP A 102 9.28 -11.03 -5.47
CA ASP A 102 9.36 -11.27 -6.91
C ASP A 102 8.12 -10.71 -7.63
N PHE A 103 6.93 -10.96 -7.07
CA PHE A 103 5.68 -10.38 -7.55
C PHE A 103 5.73 -8.84 -7.59
N LEU A 104 6.17 -8.22 -6.49
CA LEU A 104 6.24 -6.76 -6.40
C LEU A 104 7.22 -6.17 -7.41
N ASP A 105 8.37 -6.79 -7.61
CA ASP A 105 9.38 -6.34 -8.57
C ASP A 105 8.87 -6.47 -10.02
N GLU A 106 8.25 -7.59 -10.35
CA GLU A 106 7.65 -7.81 -11.68
C GLU A 106 6.53 -6.79 -11.96
N LEU A 107 5.67 -6.54 -10.98
CA LEU A 107 4.58 -5.58 -11.10
C LEU A 107 5.10 -4.14 -11.28
N ARG A 108 6.12 -3.76 -10.51
CA ARG A 108 6.76 -2.43 -10.60
C ARG A 108 7.48 -2.20 -11.93
N ALA A 109 7.88 -3.25 -12.63
CA ALA A 109 8.44 -3.14 -13.97
C ALA A 109 7.38 -2.82 -15.03
N GLN A 110 6.11 -3.05 -14.74
CA GLN A 110 4.99 -2.89 -15.68
C GLN A 110 4.16 -1.64 -15.42
N THR A 111 3.97 -1.26 -14.15
CA THR A 111 3.07 -0.16 -13.77
C THR A 111 3.47 0.52 -12.47
N GLN A 112 2.74 1.58 -12.11
CA GLN A 112 2.90 2.28 -10.83
C GLN A 112 2.29 1.45 -9.71
N VAL A 113 3.03 1.27 -8.60
CA VAL A 113 2.55 0.52 -7.44
C VAL A 113 2.65 1.38 -6.18
N VAL A 114 1.58 1.40 -5.40
CA VAL A 114 1.54 2.07 -4.09
C VAL A 114 0.98 1.09 -3.05
N ILE A 115 1.64 0.96 -1.93
CA ILE A 115 1.14 0.22 -0.78
C ILE A 115 0.28 1.16 0.06
N LEU A 116 -0.93 0.74 0.40
CA LEU A 116 -1.87 1.44 1.26
C LEU A 116 -2.12 0.59 2.51
N SER A 117 -1.58 0.98 3.64
CA SER A 117 -1.59 0.15 4.86
C SER A 117 -2.02 0.93 6.10
N ASP A 118 -2.74 0.27 7.00
CA ASP A 118 -3.09 0.81 8.30
C ASP A 118 -1.97 0.68 9.34
N THR A 119 -0.83 0.12 8.96
CA THR A 119 0.39 0.06 9.77
C THR A 119 0.99 1.46 10.02
N PHE A 120 2.14 1.52 10.66
CA PHE A 120 2.84 2.75 11.03
C PHE A 120 4.22 2.80 10.36
N VAL A 121 4.68 4.01 10.02
CA VAL A 121 6.02 4.22 9.42
C VAL A 121 7.12 3.53 10.22
N GLN A 122 7.06 3.62 11.55
CA GLN A 122 8.05 3.04 12.44
C GLN A 122 8.08 1.51 12.39
N PHE A 123 6.95 0.87 12.05
CA PHE A 123 6.85 -0.58 11.87
C PHE A 123 7.19 -1.00 10.44
N ALA A 124 6.79 -0.21 9.46
CA ALA A 124 6.97 -0.56 8.05
C ALA A 124 8.46 -0.57 7.62
N ASN A 125 9.29 0.33 8.14
CA ASN A 125 10.66 0.56 7.67
C ASN A 125 11.53 -0.70 7.52
N PRO A 126 11.60 -1.65 8.49
CA PRO A 126 12.39 -2.87 8.33
C PRO A 126 11.91 -3.75 7.17
N LEU A 127 10.60 -3.82 6.94
CA LEU A 127 9.98 -4.60 5.85
C LEU A 127 10.14 -3.89 4.50
N MET A 128 10.01 -2.56 4.46
CA MET A 128 10.23 -1.79 3.23
C MET A 128 11.65 -1.95 2.71
N ARG A 129 12.65 -2.08 3.58
CA ARG A 129 14.02 -2.39 3.16
C ARG A 129 14.11 -3.72 2.42
N GLN A 130 13.39 -4.75 2.86
CA GLN A 130 13.38 -6.07 2.23
C GLN A 130 12.61 -6.08 0.90
N LEU A 131 11.68 -5.14 0.71
CA LEU A 131 10.87 -4.94 -0.50
C LEU A 131 11.45 -3.89 -1.47
N ASP A 132 12.71 -3.45 -1.27
CA ASP A 132 13.38 -2.41 -2.07
C ASP A 132 12.64 -1.07 -2.09
N TRP A 133 12.18 -0.64 -0.91
CA TRP A 133 11.60 0.67 -0.66
C TRP A 133 10.45 1.06 -1.60
N PRO A 134 9.38 0.26 -1.69
CA PRO A 134 8.19 0.66 -2.43
C PRO A 134 7.54 1.90 -1.80
N VAL A 135 6.77 2.63 -2.59
CA VAL A 135 5.96 3.72 -2.06
C VAL A 135 4.90 3.15 -1.12
N ILE A 136 4.84 3.67 0.11
CA ILE A 136 3.85 3.28 1.10
C ILE A 136 3.16 4.51 1.71
N PHE A 137 1.84 4.44 1.83
CA PHE A 137 1.03 5.38 2.59
C PHE A 137 0.50 4.66 3.82
N CYS A 138 0.93 5.11 4.99
CA CYS A 138 0.55 4.51 6.26
C CYS A 138 0.42 5.59 7.35
N ASN A 139 0.26 5.18 8.58
CA ASN A 139 0.04 6.03 9.74
C ASN A 139 1.36 6.35 10.48
N HIS A 140 1.28 7.03 11.60
CA HIS A 140 2.44 7.45 12.38
C HIS A 140 2.24 7.18 13.87
N LEU A 141 3.28 6.69 14.55
CA LEU A 141 3.31 6.56 16.01
C LEU A 141 3.93 7.81 16.62
N GLU A 142 3.38 8.26 17.73
CA GLU A 142 4.02 9.22 18.62
C GLU A 142 4.88 8.45 19.63
N VAL A 143 6.19 8.79 19.66
CA VAL A 143 7.17 8.06 20.46
C VAL A 143 7.94 9.04 21.35
N SER A 144 8.09 8.72 22.62
CA SER A 144 8.92 9.44 23.57
C SER A 144 9.82 8.46 24.31
N ASP A 145 11.14 8.67 24.25
CA ASP A 145 12.13 7.82 24.92
C ASP A 145 11.91 6.32 24.65
N ASP A 146 11.73 5.96 23.37
CA ASP A 146 11.45 4.60 22.90
C ASP A 146 10.10 4.00 23.36
N VAL A 147 9.26 4.77 24.03
CA VAL A 147 7.89 4.38 24.41
C VAL A 147 6.90 4.90 23.38
N VAL A 148 6.05 4.03 22.86
CA VAL A 148 4.92 4.45 22.03
C VAL A 148 3.84 5.04 22.95
N VAL A 149 3.65 6.36 22.85
CA VAL A 149 2.72 7.09 23.71
C VAL A 149 1.37 7.36 23.06
N ASN A 150 1.32 7.39 21.72
CA ASN A 150 0.09 7.62 20.97
C ASN A 150 0.27 7.18 19.51
N TYR A 151 -0.80 7.27 18.72
CA TYR A 151 -0.78 7.07 17.29
C TYR A 151 -1.57 8.17 16.57
N HIS A 152 -1.23 8.41 15.31
CA HIS A 152 -1.88 9.39 14.46
C HIS A 152 -2.25 8.75 13.13
N LEU A 153 -3.55 8.72 12.82
CA LEU A 153 -4.01 8.35 11.50
C LEU A 153 -3.65 9.46 10.52
N ARG A 154 -3.10 9.10 9.36
CA ARG A 154 -2.82 10.05 8.28
C ARG A 154 -4.10 10.77 7.85
N GLN A 155 -5.20 10.03 7.74
CA GLN A 155 -6.56 10.53 7.55
C GLN A 155 -7.56 9.39 7.82
N SER A 156 -8.84 9.75 7.99
CA SER A 156 -9.93 8.78 8.09
C SER A 156 -10.10 8.04 6.77
N ASP A 157 -10.38 6.71 6.82
CA ASP A 157 -10.60 5.84 5.65
C ASP A 157 -9.49 6.01 4.59
N GLN A 158 -8.24 6.00 5.06
CA GLN A 158 -7.06 6.44 4.29
C GLN A 158 -6.83 5.63 3.02
N LYS A 159 -7.13 4.32 3.02
CA LYS A 159 -6.96 3.46 1.85
C LYS A 159 -7.91 3.91 0.74
N ARG A 160 -9.21 4.05 1.05
CA ARG A 160 -10.20 4.55 0.10
C ARG A 160 -9.90 5.98 -0.37
N GLN A 161 -9.55 6.89 0.55
CA GLN A 161 -9.25 8.28 0.20
C GLN A 161 -8.03 8.40 -0.74
N SER A 162 -7.07 7.49 -0.61
CA SER A 162 -5.93 7.42 -1.53
C SER A 162 -6.38 7.03 -2.94
N VAL A 163 -7.27 6.03 -3.06
CA VAL A 163 -7.86 5.65 -4.37
C VAL A 163 -8.64 6.79 -4.98
N VAL A 164 -9.48 7.51 -4.20
CA VAL A 164 -10.20 8.72 -4.67
C VAL A 164 -9.23 9.75 -5.22
N ALA A 165 -8.11 10.00 -4.52
CA ALA A 165 -7.10 10.94 -4.95
C ALA A 165 -6.42 10.50 -6.26
N PHE A 166 -6.06 9.24 -6.43
CA PHE A 166 -5.48 8.72 -7.67
C PHE A 166 -6.45 8.84 -8.85
N LYS A 167 -7.72 8.53 -8.63
CA LYS A 167 -8.77 8.72 -9.66
C LYS A 167 -8.93 10.19 -10.05
N SER A 168 -8.81 11.12 -9.08
CA SER A 168 -8.86 12.56 -9.34
C SER A 168 -7.66 13.07 -10.16
N LEU A 169 -6.53 12.35 -10.10
CA LEU A 169 -5.35 12.57 -10.95
C LEU A 169 -5.44 11.84 -12.29
N ASN A 170 -6.62 11.32 -12.65
CA ASN A 170 -6.91 10.63 -13.90
C ASN A 170 -6.21 9.27 -14.06
N PHE A 171 -5.84 8.60 -12.96
CA PHE A 171 -5.42 7.20 -13.00
C PHE A 171 -6.63 6.26 -13.06
N GLU A 172 -6.43 5.12 -13.69
CA GLU A 172 -7.23 3.92 -13.46
C GLU A 172 -6.60 3.16 -12.28
N VAL A 173 -7.41 2.76 -11.29
CA VAL A 173 -6.91 2.15 -10.07
C VAL A 173 -7.34 0.70 -9.98
N ILE A 174 -6.37 -0.21 -9.87
CA ILE A 174 -6.57 -1.60 -9.49
C ILE A 174 -6.17 -1.71 -8.01
N ALA A 175 -6.99 -2.34 -7.19
CA ALA A 175 -6.69 -2.50 -5.76
C ALA A 175 -6.77 -3.96 -5.34
N ALA A 176 -5.84 -4.42 -4.49
CA ALA A 176 -5.86 -5.74 -3.90
C ALA A 176 -5.67 -5.69 -2.38
N GLY A 177 -6.44 -6.51 -1.65
CA GLY A 177 -6.42 -6.61 -0.20
C GLY A 177 -7.05 -7.92 0.27
N ASP A 178 -6.90 -8.25 1.57
CA ASP A 178 -7.29 -9.55 2.13
C ASP A 178 -8.43 -9.49 3.16
N SER A 179 -8.77 -8.29 3.63
CA SER A 179 -9.58 -8.17 4.83
C SER A 179 -10.66 -7.08 4.75
N TYR A 180 -11.52 -6.97 5.79
CA TYR A 180 -12.64 -6.02 5.81
C TYR A 180 -12.23 -4.56 5.67
N ASN A 181 -11.09 -4.16 6.25
CA ASN A 181 -10.59 -2.79 6.15
C ASN A 181 -10.16 -2.41 4.72
N ASP A 182 -10.01 -3.39 3.81
CA ASP A 182 -9.72 -3.14 2.40
C ASP A 182 -10.97 -2.93 1.56
N THR A 183 -12.13 -3.39 2.01
CA THR A 183 -13.34 -3.43 1.18
C THR A 183 -13.78 -2.07 0.65
N ASN A 184 -13.57 -1.00 1.42
CA ASN A 184 -13.83 0.36 0.96
C ASN A 184 -12.86 0.77 -0.16
N MET A 185 -11.59 0.42 -0.05
CA MET A 185 -10.57 0.64 -1.07
C MET A 185 -10.91 -0.14 -2.34
N LEU A 186 -11.24 -1.43 -2.21
CA LEU A 186 -11.60 -2.30 -3.33
C LEU A 186 -12.86 -1.81 -4.05
N THR A 187 -13.86 -1.35 -3.29
CA THR A 187 -15.12 -0.80 -3.85
C THR A 187 -14.89 0.51 -4.59
N GLU A 188 -13.99 1.36 -4.09
CA GLU A 188 -13.68 2.66 -4.72
C GLU A 188 -12.83 2.49 -5.98
N ALA A 189 -11.98 1.48 -6.05
CA ALA A 189 -11.11 1.21 -7.19
C ALA A 189 -11.92 0.90 -8.48
N ASN A 190 -11.31 1.07 -9.64
CA ASN A 190 -11.88 0.62 -10.90
C ASN A 190 -11.99 -0.91 -10.94
N HIS A 191 -11.00 -1.59 -10.35
CA HIS A 191 -10.96 -3.04 -10.23
C HIS A 191 -10.47 -3.43 -8.82
N GLY A 192 -11.36 -3.98 -8.00
CA GLY A 192 -11.02 -4.56 -6.70
C GLY A 192 -10.76 -6.05 -6.83
N ILE A 193 -9.78 -6.57 -6.11
CA ILE A 193 -9.40 -7.99 -6.08
C ILE A 193 -9.20 -8.41 -4.63
N LEU A 194 -9.81 -9.51 -4.24
CA LEU A 194 -9.54 -10.16 -2.95
C LEU A 194 -8.35 -11.11 -3.11
N PHE A 195 -7.31 -10.90 -2.32
CA PHE A 195 -6.11 -11.72 -2.33
C PHE A 195 -5.97 -12.43 -0.98
N ARG A 196 -5.98 -13.78 -0.99
CA ARG A 196 -5.91 -14.62 0.24
C ARG A 196 -6.97 -14.29 1.30
N ALA A 197 -8.06 -13.67 0.88
CA ALA A 197 -9.14 -13.29 1.79
C ALA A 197 -9.85 -14.53 2.37
N PRO A 198 -10.25 -14.52 3.65
CA PRO A 198 -11.05 -15.59 4.24
C PRO A 198 -12.39 -15.76 3.54
N GLU A 199 -12.98 -16.97 3.61
CA GLU A 199 -14.22 -17.33 2.93
C GLU A 199 -15.42 -16.43 3.30
N ASN A 200 -15.49 -15.99 4.56
CA ASN A 200 -16.54 -15.07 5.01
C ASN A 200 -16.46 -13.69 4.32
N ILE A 201 -15.26 -13.22 3.99
CA ILE A 201 -15.06 -11.97 3.25
C ILE A 201 -15.41 -12.19 1.78
N GLN A 202 -14.92 -13.29 1.17
CA GLN A 202 -15.25 -13.63 -0.22
C GLN A 202 -16.76 -13.74 -0.41
N SER A 203 -17.46 -14.41 0.51
CA SER A 203 -18.92 -14.56 0.47
C SER A 203 -19.67 -13.25 0.68
N GLY A 204 -19.12 -12.36 1.49
CA GLY A 204 -19.70 -11.03 1.75
C GLY A 204 -19.51 -10.04 0.59
N PHE A 205 -18.53 -10.26 -0.26
CA PHE A 205 -18.16 -9.37 -1.39
C PHE A 205 -17.97 -10.15 -2.71
N PRO A 206 -19.01 -10.87 -3.18
CA PRO A 206 -18.92 -11.74 -4.35
C PRO A 206 -18.67 -10.99 -5.68
N GLN A 207 -18.75 -9.67 -5.68
CA GLN A 207 -18.42 -8.83 -6.83
C GLN A 207 -16.93 -8.76 -7.12
N PHE A 208 -16.06 -9.07 -6.15
CA PHE A 208 -14.62 -9.07 -6.35
C PHE A 208 -14.12 -10.47 -6.71
N PRO A 209 -13.30 -10.62 -7.76
CA PRO A 209 -12.58 -11.87 -7.97
C PRO A 209 -11.66 -12.14 -6.75
N ALA A 210 -11.61 -13.40 -6.34
CA ALA A 210 -10.79 -13.84 -5.21
C ALA A 210 -9.75 -14.84 -5.70
N VAL A 211 -8.48 -14.58 -5.38
CA VAL A 211 -7.33 -15.43 -5.73
C VAL A 211 -6.39 -15.58 -4.53
N SER A 212 -5.58 -16.64 -4.52
CA SER A 212 -4.65 -16.93 -3.43
C SER A 212 -3.19 -16.97 -3.84
N GLU A 213 -2.90 -17.07 -5.14
CA GLU A 213 -1.54 -17.17 -5.64
C GLU A 213 -1.12 -15.89 -6.36
N PHE A 214 0.14 -15.47 -6.20
CA PHE A 214 0.65 -14.25 -6.83
C PHE A 214 0.58 -14.28 -8.36
N ASN A 215 0.76 -15.45 -8.98
CA ASN A 215 0.63 -15.58 -10.42
C ASN A 215 -0.81 -15.38 -10.92
N GLU A 216 -1.81 -15.71 -10.10
CA GLU A 216 -3.22 -15.43 -10.42
C GLU A 216 -3.53 -13.95 -10.26
N LEU A 217 -3.03 -13.34 -9.17
CA LEU A 217 -3.15 -11.89 -8.93
C LEU A 217 -2.50 -11.10 -10.06
N MET A 218 -1.29 -11.50 -10.50
CA MET A 218 -0.58 -10.86 -11.62
C MET A 218 -1.42 -10.90 -12.90
N ARG A 219 -1.96 -12.06 -13.27
CA ARG A 219 -2.83 -12.17 -14.49
C ARG A 219 -4.04 -11.26 -14.41
N LEU A 220 -4.74 -11.22 -13.25
CA LEU A 220 -5.89 -10.33 -13.09
C LEU A 220 -5.52 -8.85 -13.23
N ILE A 221 -4.32 -8.47 -12.85
CA ILE A 221 -3.80 -7.12 -13.01
C ILE A 221 -3.43 -6.87 -14.48
N GLU A 222 -2.64 -7.76 -15.09
CA GLU A 222 -2.16 -7.64 -16.48
C GLU A 222 -3.31 -7.54 -17.49
N ASP A 223 -4.40 -8.27 -17.28
CA ASP A 223 -5.62 -8.19 -18.11
C ASP A 223 -6.26 -6.79 -18.14
N ARG A 224 -5.77 -5.86 -17.30
CA ARG A 224 -6.31 -4.51 -17.11
C ARG A 224 -5.28 -3.38 -17.25
N LEU A 225 -4.01 -3.73 -17.54
CA LEU A 225 -2.97 -2.76 -17.87
C LEU A 225 -3.06 -2.34 -19.36
#